data_2b2a9d3cca2290b98095b5e501d0db20
#
_entry.id   2b2a9d3cca2290b98095b5e501d0db20
#
_cell.length_a   1.000
_cell.length_b   1.000
_cell.length_c   1.000
_cell.angle_alpha   90.00
_cell.angle_beta   90.00
_cell.angle_gamma   90.00
#
_symmetry.space_group_name_H-M   'P 1'
#
loop_
_entity.id
_entity.type
_entity.pdbx_description
1 polymer ?
#
loop_
_entity_poly.entity_id
_entity_poly.type
_entity_poly.pdbx_seq_one_letter_code
_entity_poly.pdbx_strand_id
1 'polypeptide(L)'
;MADKNQMDLFAPLGSLQWVPVEKLHANGWNPNKVTGQNMQLLIQSILTNGWTLPIVVMPDFTIIDGFHRWTVAQMEPLRTKLGGKVPVVIVDHKGDTDADMYGTITHNRARGTHLLEPMKAIVQNLIKDGKTVKEIGKQLGMKPEEIFRLSGFTREEFLNMMTKDGDIYSNAKIIVKV
;
A
#
# COMPACT_ATOMS: atom_id res chain seq x y z
N MET A 1 0.86 16.00 27.97
CA MET A 1 -0.29 15.12 27.70
C MET A 1 0.06 14.33 26.44
N ALA A 2 0.23 13.03 26.54
CA ALA A 2 0.50 12.20 25.37
C ALA A 2 -0.70 12.26 24.42
N ASP A 3 -0.44 12.51 23.15
CA ASP A 3 -1.46 12.56 22.11
C ASP A 3 -2.14 11.17 22.04
N LYS A 4 -3.39 11.08 22.47
CA LYS A 4 -4.18 9.84 22.55
C LYS A 4 -4.41 9.16 21.18
N ASN A 5 -3.95 9.81 20.10
CA ASN A 5 -4.13 9.35 18.72
C ASN A 5 -2.83 8.85 18.08
N GLN A 6 -1.70 8.87 18.79
CA GLN A 6 -0.45 8.36 18.25
C GLN A 6 -0.44 6.84 18.35
N MET A 7 -0.29 6.17 17.20
CA MET A 7 -0.11 4.72 17.12
C MET A 7 1.16 4.32 17.86
N ASP A 8 1.07 3.32 18.73
CA ASP A 8 2.26 2.70 19.32
C ASP A 8 3.05 1.98 18.21
N LEU A 9 4.24 2.50 17.91
CA LEU A 9 5.08 1.98 16.83
C LEU A 9 5.52 0.52 17.03
N PHE A 10 5.48 0.02 18.25
CA PHE A 10 5.86 -1.35 18.59
C PHE A 10 4.67 -2.31 18.62
N ALA A 11 3.45 -1.81 18.74
CA ALA A 11 2.24 -2.63 18.87
C ALA A 11 2.08 -3.69 17.75
N PRO A 12 2.34 -3.38 16.45
CA PRO A 12 2.20 -4.39 15.42
C PRO A 12 3.08 -5.62 15.62
N LEU A 13 4.35 -5.44 15.99
CA LEU A 13 5.24 -6.58 16.25
C LEU A 13 4.85 -7.35 17.52
N GLY A 14 4.27 -6.68 18.52
CA GLY A 14 3.71 -7.31 19.72
C GLY A 14 2.50 -8.20 19.43
N SER A 15 1.83 -8.00 18.30
CA SER A 15 0.67 -8.79 17.85
C SER A 15 1.04 -10.03 17.03
N LEU A 16 2.35 -10.38 16.91
CA LEU A 16 2.81 -11.51 16.09
C LEU A 16 2.12 -12.82 16.54
N GLN A 17 1.43 -13.44 15.60
CA GLN A 17 0.74 -14.70 15.82
C GLN A 17 0.71 -15.57 14.57
N TRP A 18 0.53 -16.89 14.78
CA TRP A 18 0.34 -17.85 13.68
C TRP A 18 -1.14 -18.11 13.46
N VAL A 19 -1.62 -17.83 12.26
CA VAL A 19 -3.03 -18.02 11.89
C VAL A 19 -3.17 -18.95 10.70
N PRO A 20 -4.29 -19.68 10.58
CA PRO A 20 -4.61 -20.44 9.38
C PRO A 20 -4.60 -19.54 8.14
N VAL A 21 -3.96 -19.99 7.06
CA VAL A 21 -3.82 -19.21 5.81
C VAL A 21 -5.18 -18.84 5.19
N GLU A 22 -6.21 -19.64 5.44
CA GLU A 22 -7.59 -19.46 4.98
C GLU A 22 -8.30 -18.28 5.65
N LYS A 23 -7.80 -17.82 6.80
CA LYS A 23 -8.38 -16.66 7.48
C LYS A 23 -7.99 -15.33 6.83
N LEU A 24 -6.94 -15.32 6.01
CA LEU A 24 -6.47 -14.11 5.39
C LEU A 24 -7.26 -13.81 4.11
N HIS A 25 -7.56 -12.54 3.90
CA HIS A 25 -8.30 -12.05 2.73
C HIS A 25 -7.44 -11.08 1.92
N ALA A 26 -7.51 -11.21 0.59
CA ALA A 26 -6.93 -10.23 -0.30
C ALA A 26 -7.69 -8.90 -0.20
N ASN A 27 -6.97 -7.78 -0.17
CA ASN A 27 -7.63 -6.49 -0.34
C ASN A 27 -7.97 -6.25 -1.82
N GLY A 28 -9.05 -5.50 -2.09
CA GLY A 28 -9.52 -5.22 -3.45
C GLY A 28 -8.67 -4.20 -4.22
N TRP A 29 -7.72 -3.55 -3.57
CA TRP A 29 -6.87 -2.47 -4.13
C TRP A 29 -5.38 -2.82 -4.21
N ASN A 30 -5.02 -4.09 -4.05
CA ASN A 30 -3.61 -4.49 -4.14
C ASN A 30 -3.09 -4.34 -5.58
N PRO A 31 -2.14 -3.43 -5.84
CA PRO A 31 -1.64 -3.16 -7.18
C PRO A 31 -0.63 -4.21 -7.68
N ASN A 32 -0.19 -5.13 -6.82
CA ASN A 32 0.93 -6.00 -7.13
C ASN A 32 0.49 -7.24 -7.92
N LYS A 33 1.00 -7.35 -9.16
CA LYS A 33 0.98 -8.58 -9.95
C LYS A 33 2.39 -9.15 -10.03
N VAL A 34 2.56 -10.41 -9.67
CA VAL A 34 3.86 -11.09 -9.72
C VAL A 34 3.85 -12.13 -10.80
N THR A 35 4.97 -12.22 -11.53
CA THR A 35 5.19 -13.26 -12.53
C THR A 35 5.40 -14.62 -11.85
N GLY A 36 5.08 -15.71 -12.56
CA GLY A 36 5.30 -17.06 -12.05
C GLY A 36 6.76 -17.32 -11.64
N GLN A 37 7.72 -16.73 -12.35
CA GLN A 37 9.14 -16.86 -12.04
C GLN A 37 9.48 -16.24 -10.66
N ASN A 38 8.97 -15.05 -10.36
CA ASN A 38 9.21 -14.40 -9.06
C ASN A 38 8.55 -15.16 -7.92
N MET A 39 7.41 -15.81 -8.16
CA MET A 39 6.77 -16.69 -7.17
C MET A 39 7.64 -17.91 -6.86
N GLN A 40 8.26 -18.54 -7.86
CA GLN A 40 9.19 -19.66 -7.64
C GLN A 40 10.44 -19.23 -6.86
N LEU A 41 10.99 -18.05 -7.15
CA LEU A 41 12.11 -17.50 -6.38
C LEU A 41 11.72 -17.23 -4.93
N LEU A 42 10.51 -16.76 -4.67
CA LEU A 42 10.01 -16.53 -3.32
C LEU A 42 9.83 -17.86 -2.55
N ILE A 43 9.27 -18.89 -3.19
CA ILE A 43 9.18 -20.24 -2.62
C ILE A 43 10.57 -20.75 -2.25
N GLN A 44 11.53 -20.68 -3.19
CA GLN A 44 12.91 -21.11 -2.95
C GLN A 44 13.55 -20.34 -1.79
N SER A 45 13.36 -19.02 -1.73
CA SER A 45 13.88 -18.20 -0.65
C SER A 45 13.32 -18.62 0.72
N ILE A 46 12.03 -18.87 0.82
CA ILE A 46 11.40 -19.32 2.06
C ILE A 46 11.88 -20.73 2.46
N LEU A 47 12.08 -21.61 1.49
CA LEU A 47 12.60 -22.97 1.76
C LEU A 47 14.05 -22.96 2.25
N THR A 48 14.86 -22.01 1.77
CA THR A 48 16.29 -21.92 2.11
C THR A 48 16.53 -21.13 3.40
N ASN A 49 15.85 -19.99 3.57
CA ASN A 49 16.14 -19.03 4.65
C ASN A 49 15.08 -19.05 5.75
N GLY A 50 14.00 -19.82 5.58
CA GLY A 50 12.85 -19.77 6.46
C GLY A 50 11.92 -18.59 6.18
N TRP A 51 10.83 -18.50 6.96
CA TRP A 51 9.89 -17.39 6.89
C TRP A 51 10.38 -16.21 7.73
N THR A 52 10.92 -15.19 7.11
CA THR A 52 11.64 -14.10 7.78
C THR A 52 10.81 -12.87 8.11
N LEU A 53 9.68 -12.66 7.40
CA LEU A 53 8.85 -11.46 7.56
C LEU A 53 7.37 -11.83 7.71
N PRO A 54 6.66 -11.38 8.74
CA PRO A 54 5.24 -11.66 8.90
C PRO A 54 4.41 -10.98 7.80
N ILE A 55 3.20 -11.49 7.57
CA ILE A 55 2.19 -10.83 6.74
C ILE A 55 1.55 -9.74 7.60
N VAL A 56 1.37 -8.55 7.05
CA VAL A 56 0.73 -7.43 7.75
C VAL A 56 -0.75 -7.44 7.39
N VAL A 57 -1.62 -7.47 8.40
CA VAL A 57 -3.07 -7.56 8.22
C VAL A 57 -3.81 -6.53 9.08
N MET A 58 -5.04 -6.23 8.70
CA MET A 58 -6.03 -5.53 9.52
C MET A 58 -6.59 -6.47 10.60
N PRO A 59 -7.36 -5.96 11.57
CA PRO A 59 -8.02 -6.79 12.58
C PRO A 59 -8.96 -7.86 12.03
N ASP A 60 -9.54 -7.65 10.85
CA ASP A 60 -10.38 -8.60 10.12
C ASP A 60 -9.60 -9.60 9.26
N PHE A 61 -8.26 -9.59 9.34
CA PHE A 61 -7.33 -10.39 8.53
C PHE A 61 -7.25 -10.02 7.04
N THR A 62 -7.73 -8.85 6.64
CA THR A 62 -7.47 -8.31 5.30
C THR A 62 -6.00 -7.93 5.16
N ILE A 63 -5.35 -8.37 4.10
CA ILE A 63 -3.91 -8.23 3.90
C ILE A 63 -3.58 -6.78 3.51
N ILE A 64 -2.72 -6.12 4.29
CA ILE A 64 -2.09 -4.84 3.99
C ILE A 64 -0.80 -5.05 3.19
N ASP A 65 0.06 -5.97 3.67
CA ASP A 65 1.32 -6.34 2.99
C ASP A 65 1.61 -7.83 3.13
N GLY A 66 2.31 -8.38 2.15
CA GLY A 66 2.69 -9.79 2.12
C GLY A 66 1.78 -10.66 1.27
N PHE A 67 0.98 -10.08 0.36
CA PHE A 67 0.10 -10.81 -0.55
C PHE A 67 0.80 -11.97 -1.27
N HIS A 68 2.02 -11.77 -1.78
CA HIS A 68 2.77 -12.83 -2.46
C HIS A 68 3.21 -13.94 -1.50
N ARG A 69 3.59 -13.60 -0.27
CA ARG A 69 3.91 -14.57 0.78
C ARG A 69 2.69 -15.42 1.14
N TRP A 70 1.53 -14.79 1.27
CA TRP A 70 0.25 -15.47 1.46
C TRP A 70 -0.08 -16.40 0.28
N THR A 71 0.12 -15.93 -0.96
CA THR A 71 -0.13 -16.73 -2.17
C THR A 71 0.75 -17.97 -2.20
N VAL A 72 2.08 -17.83 -2.01
CA VAL A 72 2.99 -18.99 -2.05
C VAL A 72 2.81 -19.94 -0.87
N ALA A 73 2.31 -19.46 0.28
CA ALA A 73 2.00 -20.30 1.42
C ALA A 73 0.90 -21.34 1.13
N GLN A 74 0.05 -21.07 0.14
CA GLN A 74 -1.02 -21.96 -0.33
C GLN A 74 -0.54 -22.95 -1.39
N MET A 75 0.69 -22.80 -1.88
CA MET A 75 1.29 -23.65 -2.93
C MET A 75 2.21 -24.70 -2.31
N GLU A 76 2.28 -25.88 -2.96
CA GLU A 76 3.27 -26.88 -2.58
C GLU A 76 4.69 -26.44 -3.02
N PRO A 77 5.73 -26.77 -2.25
CA PRO A 77 5.73 -27.58 -1.02
C PRO A 77 5.50 -26.77 0.27
N LEU A 78 5.29 -25.44 0.18
CA LEU A 78 5.16 -24.61 1.38
C LEU A 78 3.90 -24.91 2.19
N ARG A 79 2.77 -25.17 1.53
CA ARG A 79 1.51 -25.50 2.19
C ARG A 79 1.69 -26.62 3.21
N THR A 80 2.29 -27.72 2.78
CA THR A 80 2.56 -28.88 3.64
C THR A 80 3.56 -28.54 4.76
N LYS A 81 4.69 -27.86 4.40
CA LYS A 81 5.77 -27.57 5.36
C LYS A 81 5.36 -26.55 6.44
N LEU A 82 4.47 -25.62 6.14
CA LEU A 82 3.95 -24.61 7.05
C LEU A 82 2.79 -25.12 7.92
N GLY A 83 2.25 -26.31 7.63
CA GLY A 83 1.08 -26.86 8.34
C GLY A 83 -0.16 -25.98 8.18
N GLY A 84 -0.31 -25.31 7.03
CA GLY A 84 -1.44 -24.41 6.71
C GLY A 84 -1.50 -23.13 7.55
N LYS A 85 -0.43 -22.75 8.24
CA LYS A 85 -0.38 -21.52 9.06
C LYS A 85 0.69 -20.56 8.57
N VAL A 86 0.43 -19.26 8.76
CA VAL A 86 1.37 -18.17 8.41
C VAL A 86 1.49 -17.19 9.58
N PRO A 87 2.68 -16.57 9.78
CA PRO A 87 2.84 -15.55 10.79
C PRO A 87 2.25 -14.23 10.31
N VAL A 88 1.46 -13.60 11.14
CA VAL A 88 0.86 -12.29 10.88
C VAL A 88 1.15 -11.31 12.00
N VAL A 89 1.16 -10.02 11.65
CA VAL A 89 1.09 -8.90 12.59
C VAL A 89 -0.13 -8.06 12.25
N ILE A 90 -0.80 -7.55 13.27
CA ILE A 90 -2.02 -6.76 13.11
C ILE A 90 -1.69 -5.28 13.19
N VAL A 91 -2.16 -4.51 12.21
CA VAL A 91 -2.16 -3.05 12.22
C VAL A 91 -3.60 -2.61 12.33
N ASP A 92 -3.92 -1.89 13.41
CA ASP A 92 -5.27 -1.40 13.68
C ASP A 92 -5.31 0.12 13.57
N HIS A 93 -5.91 0.61 12.50
CA HIS A 93 -6.16 2.04 12.28
C HIS A 93 -7.53 2.48 12.84
N LYS A 94 -8.12 1.69 13.73
CA LYS A 94 -9.39 1.99 14.44
C LYS A 94 -10.56 2.33 13.52
N GLY A 95 -10.64 1.64 12.38
CA GLY A 95 -11.71 1.80 11.39
C GLY A 95 -11.51 2.95 10.42
N ASP A 96 -10.34 3.58 10.38
CA ASP A 96 -9.98 4.53 9.33
C ASP A 96 -9.60 3.78 8.03
N THR A 97 -10.59 3.60 7.16
CA THR A 97 -10.43 2.90 5.86
C THR A 97 -9.44 3.59 4.92
N ASP A 98 -9.31 4.91 5.03
CA ASP A 98 -8.32 5.66 4.26
C ASP A 98 -6.90 5.32 4.75
N ALA A 99 -6.69 5.25 6.07
CA ALA A 99 -5.41 4.85 6.65
C ALA A 99 -5.03 3.42 6.26
N ASP A 100 -5.99 2.50 6.19
CA ASP A 100 -5.78 1.11 5.75
C ASP A 100 -5.32 1.04 4.29
N MET A 101 -5.97 1.78 3.41
CA MET A 101 -5.59 1.87 2.00
C MET A 101 -4.21 2.52 1.83
N TYR A 102 -3.97 3.63 2.53
CA TYR A 102 -2.67 4.31 2.51
C TYR A 102 -1.55 3.44 3.07
N GLY A 103 -1.82 2.69 4.14
CA GLY A 103 -0.89 1.72 4.70
C GLY A 103 -0.44 0.71 3.65
N THR A 104 -1.38 0.12 2.90
CA THR A 104 -1.06 -0.82 1.81
C THR A 104 -0.19 -0.17 0.74
N ILE A 105 -0.55 1.04 0.29
CA ILE A 105 0.14 1.73 -0.79
C ILE A 105 1.55 2.14 -0.37
N THR A 106 1.72 2.71 0.82
CA THR A 106 3.02 3.20 1.32
C THR A 106 3.97 2.06 1.63
N HIS A 107 3.50 0.95 2.22
CA HIS A 107 4.30 -0.26 2.41
C HIS A 107 4.84 -0.81 1.09
N ASN A 108 3.98 -0.92 0.09
CA ASN A 108 4.38 -1.39 -1.23
C ASN A 108 5.33 -0.41 -1.92
N ARG A 109 5.05 0.90 -1.85
CA ARG A 109 5.84 1.94 -2.49
C ARG A 109 7.25 2.07 -1.91
N ALA A 110 7.40 1.91 -0.60
CA ALA A 110 8.71 1.96 0.05
C ALA A 110 9.66 0.84 -0.40
N ARG A 111 9.15 -0.23 -1.02
CA ARG A 111 9.93 -1.40 -1.46
C ARG A 111 10.33 -1.42 -2.94
N GLY A 112 9.94 -0.42 -3.74
CA GLY A 112 10.39 -0.31 -5.15
C GLY A 112 9.30 -0.30 -6.20
N THR A 113 9.51 -0.97 -7.33
CA THR A 113 8.76 -0.83 -8.58
C THR A 113 7.25 -1.05 -8.45
N HIS A 114 6.46 -0.06 -8.85
CA HIS A 114 4.99 -0.13 -8.90
C HIS A 114 4.50 -0.26 -10.34
N LEU A 115 3.41 -1.01 -10.50
CA LEU A 115 2.69 -1.01 -11.77
C LEU A 115 1.95 0.33 -11.94
N LEU A 116 2.21 0.99 -13.08
CA LEU A 116 1.69 2.33 -13.35
C LEU A 116 0.15 2.39 -13.34
N GLU A 117 -0.51 1.41 -13.96
CA GLU A 117 -1.98 1.41 -14.11
C GLU A 117 -2.74 1.26 -12.76
N PRO A 118 -2.35 0.35 -11.84
CA PRO A 118 -2.96 0.30 -10.52
C PRO A 118 -2.77 1.59 -9.72
N MET A 119 -1.59 2.21 -9.79
CA MET A 119 -1.34 3.49 -9.11
C MET A 119 -2.19 4.63 -9.69
N LYS A 120 -2.37 4.64 -11.01
CA LYS A 120 -3.26 5.58 -11.69
C LYS A 120 -4.71 5.45 -11.20
N ALA A 121 -5.24 4.22 -11.13
CA ALA A 121 -6.58 3.97 -10.63
C ALA A 121 -6.77 4.45 -9.19
N ILE A 122 -5.78 4.23 -8.32
CA ILE A 122 -5.80 4.67 -6.92
C ILE A 122 -5.84 6.21 -6.83
N VAL A 123 -4.94 6.91 -7.52
CA VAL A 123 -4.90 8.38 -7.52
C VAL A 123 -6.22 8.94 -8.05
N GLN A 124 -6.76 8.38 -9.13
CA GLN A 124 -8.04 8.83 -9.70
C GLN A 124 -9.21 8.64 -8.75
N ASN A 125 -9.26 7.53 -8.00
CA ASN A 125 -10.31 7.29 -7.02
C ASN A 125 -10.21 8.29 -5.87
N LEU A 126 -9.02 8.52 -5.32
CA LEU A 126 -8.82 9.51 -4.25
C LEU A 126 -9.24 10.91 -4.65
N ILE A 127 -8.97 11.30 -5.88
CA ILE A 127 -9.42 12.59 -6.42
C ILE A 127 -10.96 12.63 -6.54
N LYS A 128 -11.59 11.56 -6.98
CA LYS A 128 -13.07 11.45 -7.05
C LYS A 128 -13.70 11.53 -5.66
N ASP A 129 -13.04 10.98 -4.66
CA ASP A 129 -13.46 11.01 -3.25
C ASP A 129 -13.19 12.38 -2.59
N GLY A 130 -12.74 13.38 -3.37
CA GLY A 130 -12.55 14.76 -2.93
C GLY A 130 -11.24 15.02 -2.19
N LYS A 131 -10.28 14.09 -2.21
CA LYS A 131 -8.97 14.31 -1.62
C LYS A 131 -8.17 15.33 -2.42
N THR A 132 -7.51 16.22 -1.71
CA THR A 132 -6.65 17.26 -2.28
C THR A 132 -5.32 16.70 -2.77
N VAL A 133 -4.65 17.41 -3.68
CA VAL A 133 -3.28 17.03 -4.14
C VAL A 133 -2.32 16.96 -2.96
N LYS A 134 -2.46 17.87 -2.00
CA LYS A 134 -1.63 17.93 -0.80
C LYS A 134 -1.83 16.73 0.10
N GLU A 135 -3.10 16.33 0.34
CA GLU A 135 -3.43 15.14 1.13
C GLU A 135 -2.89 13.88 0.46
N ILE A 136 -3.14 13.71 -0.85
CA ILE A 136 -2.62 12.57 -1.63
C ILE A 136 -1.09 12.56 -1.58
N GLY A 137 -0.45 13.71 -1.80
CA GLY A 137 1.00 13.85 -1.74
C GLY A 137 1.58 13.46 -0.39
N LYS A 138 0.98 13.93 0.71
CA LYS A 138 1.40 13.62 2.06
C LYS A 138 1.20 12.13 2.39
N GLN A 139 0.07 11.56 2.00
CA GLN A 139 -0.32 10.21 2.35
C GLN A 139 0.40 9.14 1.52
N LEU A 140 0.59 9.39 0.21
CA LEU A 140 1.25 8.43 -0.70
C LEU A 140 2.75 8.72 -0.90
N GLY A 141 3.28 9.79 -0.31
CA GLY A 141 4.66 10.23 -0.52
C GLY A 141 4.91 10.64 -1.98
N MET A 142 3.89 11.20 -2.67
CA MET A 142 3.97 11.62 -4.07
C MET A 142 4.22 13.12 -4.20
N LYS A 143 4.99 13.50 -5.24
CA LYS A 143 5.10 14.90 -5.64
C LYS A 143 3.89 15.31 -6.49
N PRO A 144 3.50 16.61 -6.51
CA PRO A 144 2.38 17.09 -7.32
C PRO A 144 2.47 16.69 -8.80
N GLU A 145 3.68 16.72 -9.39
CA GLU A 145 3.90 16.35 -10.79
C GLU A 145 3.63 14.87 -11.05
N GLU A 146 3.86 14.01 -10.05
CA GLU A 146 3.58 12.58 -10.14
C GLU A 146 2.07 12.34 -10.05
N ILE A 147 1.39 13.01 -9.12
CA ILE A 147 -0.08 12.97 -9.00
C ILE A 147 -0.73 13.45 -10.28
N PHE A 148 -0.23 14.54 -10.88
CA PHE A 148 -0.70 15.05 -12.17
C PHE A 148 -0.62 13.97 -13.26
N ARG A 149 0.52 13.30 -13.42
CA ARG A 149 0.69 12.24 -14.43
C ARG A 149 -0.26 11.06 -14.24
N LEU A 150 -0.62 10.77 -12.99
CA LEU A 150 -1.48 9.66 -12.65
C LEU A 150 -2.97 10.03 -12.62
N SER A 151 -3.31 11.31 -12.44
CA SER A 151 -4.70 11.77 -12.34
C SER A 151 -5.50 11.58 -13.63
N GLY A 152 -4.84 11.69 -14.77
CA GLY A 152 -5.50 11.73 -16.09
C GLY A 152 -6.16 13.08 -16.39
N PHE A 153 -5.93 14.10 -15.58
CA PHE A 153 -6.45 15.45 -15.78
C PHE A 153 -5.66 16.22 -16.82
N THR A 154 -6.34 17.14 -17.48
CA THR A 154 -5.68 18.20 -18.22
C THR A 154 -4.92 19.11 -17.25
N ARG A 155 -3.94 19.85 -17.77
CA ARG A 155 -3.18 20.82 -16.98
C ARG A 155 -4.07 21.86 -16.31
N GLU A 156 -5.11 22.32 -17.00
CA GLU A 156 -6.03 23.32 -16.48
C GLU A 156 -6.88 22.77 -15.32
N GLU A 157 -7.44 21.58 -15.47
CA GLU A 157 -8.20 20.91 -14.40
C GLU A 157 -7.34 20.69 -13.16
N PHE A 158 -6.09 20.28 -13.32
CA PHE A 158 -5.18 20.03 -12.21
C PHE A 158 -4.78 21.34 -11.49
N LEU A 159 -4.51 22.41 -12.23
CA LEU A 159 -4.23 23.72 -11.66
C LEU A 159 -5.45 24.27 -10.90
N ASN A 160 -6.65 24.09 -11.42
CA ASN A 160 -7.89 24.48 -10.75
C ASN A 160 -8.10 23.71 -9.44
N MET A 161 -7.73 22.44 -9.40
CA MET A 161 -7.77 21.64 -8.19
C MET A 161 -6.76 22.13 -7.14
N MET A 162 -5.52 22.41 -7.53
CA MET A 162 -4.49 22.95 -6.64
C MET A 162 -4.83 24.32 -6.06
N THR A 163 -5.48 25.20 -6.85
CA THR A 163 -5.89 26.54 -6.39
C THR A 163 -7.06 26.48 -5.39
N LYS A 164 -7.96 25.51 -5.53
CA LYS A 164 -9.04 25.28 -4.54
C LYS A 164 -8.51 24.81 -3.17
N ASP A 165 -7.39 24.12 -3.18
CA ASP A 165 -6.75 23.60 -1.95
C ASP A 165 -6.04 24.69 -1.12
N GLY A 166 -6.06 25.95 -1.54
CA GLY A 166 -5.41 27.07 -0.85
C GLY A 166 -3.87 27.02 -0.90
N ASP A 167 -3.28 26.07 -1.60
CA ASP A 167 -1.85 26.04 -1.90
C ASP A 167 -1.58 27.00 -3.05
N ILE A 168 -1.38 28.27 -2.69
CA ILE A 168 -0.91 29.28 -3.61
C ILE A 168 0.55 28.95 -3.93
N TYR A 169 0.78 28.16 -4.98
CA TYR A 169 2.04 28.21 -5.71
C TYR A 169 2.03 29.51 -6.52
N SER A 170 2.06 30.66 -5.81
CA SER A 170 2.33 31.94 -6.40
C SER A 170 3.76 31.90 -6.93
N ASN A 171 3.88 32.03 -8.25
CA ASN A 171 5.13 32.26 -9.00
C ASN A 171 5.93 31.08 -9.54
N ALA A 172 5.35 29.98 -9.92
CA ALA A 172 5.98 29.19 -10.97
C ALA A 172 5.73 29.85 -12.34
N LYS A 173 6.55 30.78 -12.74
CA LYS A 173 6.66 31.20 -14.15
C LYS A 173 7.08 29.98 -14.95
N ILE A 174 6.11 29.37 -15.64
CA ILE A 174 6.41 28.30 -16.60
C ILE A 174 6.96 28.99 -17.84
N ILE A 175 8.29 28.93 -17.98
CA ILE A 175 8.96 29.30 -19.22
C ILE A 175 8.65 28.19 -20.21
N VAL A 176 7.67 28.44 -21.10
CA VAL A 176 7.49 27.64 -22.30
C VAL A 176 8.64 28.02 -23.23
N LYS A 177 9.64 27.13 -23.38
CA LYS A 177 10.52 27.22 -24.55
C LYS A 177 9.71 26.74 -25.76
N VAL A 178 9.47 27.68 -26.67
CA VAL A 178 8.99 27.45 -28.03
C VAL A 178 10.09 26.72 -28.82
#